data_7c32333566febcbb2465691c59d34c24
#
_entry.id   7c32333566febcbb2465691c59d34c24
#
_cell.length_a   1.000
_cell.length_b   1.000
_cell.length_c   1.000
_cell.angle_alpha   90.00
_cell.angle_beta   90.00
_cell.angle_gamma   90.00
#
_symmetry.space_group_name_H-M   'P 1'
#
loop_
_entity.id
_entity.type
_entity.pdbx_description
1 polymer ?
#
loop_
_entity_poly.entity_id
_entity_poly.type
_entity_poly.pdbx_seq_one_letter_code
_entity_poly.pdbx_strand_id
1 'polypeptide(L)'
;MVGYKVLITASGLGSRLGNLTKFTNKGLVRIGKKPALSYIIESYPDDVEFVVTLGHYGRQVKQFLNLAYPDKNIKYVSVDNYDGDGSSLLYSMSLCKDELQCPFIFHACDTVVEKEEFDFSSNWVAGHKNGSSFQYRTLNVRNESLLKINEKGEEFFDYVYIGLCGIKDYELFWKYTDEILSETTVSSLSDCHVISKMMDHSEFSVVDYKTWYDIGNVDSLKKSR
;
A
#
# COMPACT_ATOMS: atom_id res chain seq x y z
N MET A 1 -1.08 23.46 -4.35
CA MET A 1 -0.61 22.21 -3.68
C MET A 1 -1.78 21.27 -3.61
N VAL A 2 -1.57 20.04 -4.02
CA VAL A 2 -2.56 18.98 -3.91
C VAL A 2 -2.88 18.77 -2.41
N GLY A 3 -4.13 18.58 -2.06
CA GLY A 3 -4.59 18.51 -0.67
C GLY A 3 -4.26 17.19 0.06
N TYR A 4 -3.39 16.34 -0.49
CA TYR A 4 -3.03 15.02 0.04
C TYR A 4 -1.58 14.64 -0.28
N LYS A 5 -1.07 13.61 0.39
CA LYS A 5 0.23 12.97 0.12
C LYS A 5 0.04 11.49 -0.26
N VAL A 6 1.08 10.89 -0.81
CA VAL A 6 1.07 9.46 -1.17
C VAL A 6 2.11 8.71 -0.36
N LEU A 7 1.68 7.72 0.41
CA LEU A 7 2.55 6.79 1.13
C LEU A 7 2.82 5.56 0.26
N ILE A 8 4.10 5.31 -0.05
CA ILE A 8 4.53 4.08 -0.73
C ILE A 8 5.40 3.26 0.21
N THR A 9 4.95 2.04 0.55
CA THR A 9 5.72 1.16 1.43
C THR A 9 6.64 0.25 0.61
N ALA A 10 7.92 0.58 0.57
CA ALA A 10 8.95 -0.15 -0.16
C ALA A 10 10.03 -0.78 0.76
N SER A 11 9.74 -0.95 2.06
CA SER A 11 10.71 -1.46 3.04
C SER A 11 10.82 -2.99 3.08
N GLY A 12 9.77 -3.75 2.70
CA GLY A 12 9.69 -5.19 2.90
C GLY A 12 10.60 -6.02 2.00
N LEU A 13 10.89 -7.27 2.42
CA LEU A 13 11.78 -8.22 1.74
C LEU A 13 11.31 -8.66 0.35
N GLY A 14 10.00 -8.73 0.11
CA GLY A 14 9.46 -9.29 -1.13
C GLY A 14 9.71 -10.79 -1.29
N SER A 15 9.76 -11.55 -0.19
CA SER A 15 10.16 -12.97 -0.13
C SER A 15 9.38 -13.88 -1.10
N ARG A 16 8.11 -13.57 -1.38
CA ARG A 16 7.26 -14.32 -2.32
C ARG A 16 7.74 -14.25 -3.79
N LEU A 17 8.61 -13.30 -4.12
CA LEU A 17 9.24 -13.19 -5.44
C LEU A 17 10.52 -14.03 -5.56
N GLY A 18 10.97 -14.66 -4.47
CA GLY A 18 12.12 -15.57 -4.45
C GLY A 18 13.40 -14.92 -5.00
N ASN A 19 14.00 -15.53 -6.01
CA ASN A 19 15.26 -15.06 -6.59
C ASN A 19 15.19 -13.66 -7.22
N LEU A 20 14.00 -13.16 -7.57
CA LEU A 20 13.84 -11.84 -8.20
C LEU A 20 14.15 -10.69 -7.24
N THR A 21 13.99 -10.92 -5.93
CA THR A 21 14.27 -9.91 -4.89
C THR A 21 15.55 -10.20 -4.09
N LYS A 22 16.31 -11.25 -4.49
CA LYS A 22 17.55 -11.61 -3.79
C LYS A 22 18.59 -10.48 -3.76
N PHE A 23 18.63 -9.65 -4.80
CA PHE A 23 19.64 -8.57 -4.97
C PHE A 23 18.99 -7.22 -5.32
N THR A 24 17.68 -7.10 -5.17
CA THR A 24 16.96 -5.84 -5.45
C THR A 24 15.67 -5.74 -4.63
N ASN A 25 15.16 -4.52 -4.50
CA ASN A 25 13.86 -4.28 -3.89
C ASN A 25 12.71 -4.73 -4.81
N LYS A 26 11.59 -5.21 -4.22
CA LYS A 26 10.42 -5.66 -5.00
C LYS A 26 9.82 -4.56 -5.88
N GLY A 27 9.80 -3.31 -5.42
CA GLY A 27 9.30 -2.16 -6.19
C GLY A 27 10.15 -1.82 -7.42
N LEU A 28 11.41 -2.34 -7.48
CA LEU A 28 12.30 -2.20 -8.63
C LEU A 28 12.22 -3.38 -9.62
N VAL A 29 11.43 -4.40 -9.31
CA VAL A 29 11.16 -5.50 -10.25
C VAL A 29 10.40 -4.95 -11.45
N ARG A 30 10.85 -5.32 -12.66
CA ARG A 30 10.29 -4.77 -13.91
C ARG A 30 9.01 -5.48 -14.32
N ILE A 31 8.05 -4.66 -14.73
CA ILE A 31 6.84 -5.05 -15.46
C ILE A 31 6.97 -4.48 -16.87
N GLY A 32 7.13 -5.35 -17.86
CA GLY A 32 7.40 -4.89 -19.22
C GLY A 32 8.67 -4.02 -19.26
N LYS A 33 8.52 -2.73 -19.57
CA LYS A 33 9.65 -1.81 -19.82
C LYS A 33 10.13 -1.07 -18.57
N LYS A 34 9.32 -0.94 -17.50
CA LYS A 34 9.59 -0.10 -16.33
C LYS A 34 9.53 -0.90 -15.03
N PRO A 35 10.20 -0.46 -13.95
CA PRO A 35 9.95 -0.95 -12.60
C PRO A 35 8.52 -0.61 -12.13
N ALA A 36 7.99 -1.41 -11.20
CA ALA A 36 6.67 -1.17 -10.62
C ALA A 36 6.51 0.24 -10.02
N LEU A 37 7.51 0.71 -9.28
CA LEU A 37 7.53 2.05 -8.72
C LEU A 37 7.37 3.15 -9.76
N SER A 38 7.85 2.94 -11.00
CA SER A 38 7.66 3.92 -12.08
C SER A 38 6.19 4.08 -12.44
N TYR A 39 5.46 2.98 -12.57
CA TYR A 39 4.03 3.05 -12.87
C TYR A 39 3.26 3.77 -11.77
N ILE A 40 3.63 3.51 -10.50
CA ILE A 40 3.00 4.15 -9.35
C ILE A 40 3.30 5.65 -9.33
N ILE A 41 4.56 6.07 -9.39
CA ILE A 41 4.95 7.50 -9.36
C ILE A 41 4.30 8.28 -10.51
N GLU A 42 4.26 7.71 -11.70
CA GLU A 42 3.71 8.33 -12.90
C GLU A 42 2.17 8.37 -12.94
N SER A 43 1.48 7.63 -12.06
CA SER A 43 0.01 7.66 -11.94
C SER A 43 -0.49 8.87 -11.15
N TYR A 44 0.38 9.59 -10.45
CA TYR A 44 0.00 10.75 -9.63
C TYR A 44 0.42 12.08 -10.29
N PRO A 45 -0.28 13.19 -9.94
CA PRO A 45 0.07 14.54 -10.39
C PRO A 45 1.52 14.93 -10.05
N ASP A 46 2.08 15.88 -10.80
CA ASP A 46 3.49 16.26 -10.63
C ASP A 46 3.78 16.97 -9.31
N ASP A 47 2.81 17.66 -8.74
CA ASP A 47 2.94 18.42 -7.49
C ASP A 47 2.56 17.65 -6.22
N VAL A 48 2.27 16.34 -6.35
CA VAL A 48 2.05 15.44 -5.19
C VAL A 48 3.35 15.20 -4.45
N GLU A 49 3.29 15.25 -3.11
CA GLU A 49 4.39 14.80 -2.25
C GLU A 49 4.26 13.30 -1.97
N PHE A 50 5.36 12.57 -2.17
CA PHE A 50 5.46 11.15 -1.85
C PHE A 50 6.23 10.96 -0.54
N VAL A 51 5.77 10.03 0.29
CA VAL A 51 6.48 9.50 1.45
C VAL A 51 6.82 8.04 1.17
N VAL A 52 8.10 7.71 1.04
CA VAL A 52 8.54 6.37 0.63
C VAL A 52 9.32 5.72 1.76
N THR A 53 8.84 4.55 2.24
CA THR A 53 9.59 3.79 3.25
C THR A 53 10.74 3.02 2.62
N LEU A 54 11.89 3.02 3.28
CA LEU A 54 13.13 2.37 2.84
C LEU A 54 13.57 1.33 3.88
N GLY A 55 13.75 0.09 3.45
CA GLY A 55 14.27 -1.03 4.25
C GLY A 55 15.14 -1.93 3.38
N HIS A 56 14.64 -3.11 3.01
CA HIS A 56 15.34 -4.06 2.14
C HIS A 56 15.74 -3.41 0.81
N TYR A 57 17.05 -3.33 0.54
CA TYR A 57 17.62 -2.59 -0.60
C TYR A 57 17.11 -1.14 -0.75
N GLY A 58 16.76 -0.47 0.35
CA GLY A 58 16.23 0.90 0.35
C GLY A 58 17.18 1.91 -0.33
N ARG A 59 18.51 1.70 -0.25
CA ARG A 59 19.50 2.54 -0.97
C ARG A 59 19.29 2.49 -2.48
N GLN A 60 18.97 1.33 -3.06
CA GLN A 60 18.69 1.18 -4.49
C GLN A 60 17.40 1.91 -4.86
N VAL A 61 16.35 1.79 -4.03
CA VAL A 61 15.09 2.52 -4.23
C VAL A 61 15.31 4.02 -4.25
N LYS A 62 15.99 4.55 -3.23
CA LYS A 62 16.31 6.00 -3.15
C LYS A 62 17.12 6.47 -4.34
N GLN A 63 18.17 5.75 -4.71
CA GLN A 63 19.02 6.10 -5.85
C GLN A 63 18.22 6.09 -7.16
N PHE A 64 17.41 5.07 -7.38
CA PHE A 64 16.57 4.97 -8.56
C PHE A 64 15.59 6.15 -8.65
N LEU A 65 14.84 6.43 -7.58
CA LEU A 65 13.85 7.51 -7.58
C LEU A 65 14.48 8.88 -7.78
N ASN A 66 15.62 9.16 -7.14
CA ASN A 66 16.32 10.44 -7.31
C ASN A 66 16.86 10.64 -8.74
N LEU A 67 17.27 9.56 -9.43
CA LEU A 67 17.78 9.65 -10.80
C LEU A 67 16.66 9.68 -11.85
N ALA A 68 15.60 8.89 -11.65
CA ALA A 68 14.52 8.78 -12.61
C ALA A 68 13.47 9.91 -12.48
N TYR A 69 13.33 10.48 -11.28
CA TYR A 69 12.30 11.47 -10.94
C TYR A 69 12.87 12.62 -10.11
N PRO A 70 13.90 13.36 -10.63
CA PRO A 70 14.59 14.41 -9.86
C PRO A 70 13.68 15.58 -9.46
N ASP A 71 12.62 15.82 -10.21
CA ASP A 71 11.70 16.95 -10.01
C ASP A 71 10.50 16.58 -9.10
N LYS A 72 10.34 15.31 -8.73
CA LYS A 72 9.27 14.88 -7.83
C LYS A 72 9.64 15.16 -6.37
N ASN A 73 8.66 15.64 -5.59
CA ASN A 73 8.84 15.84 -4.15
C ASN A 73 8.71 14.50 -3.42
N ILE A 74 9.86 13.91 -3.03
CA ILE A 74 9.90 12.60 -2.38
C ILE A 74 10.61 12.69 -1.03
N LYS A 75 9.88 12.38 0.04
CA LYS A 75 10.41 12.16 1.38
C LYS A 75 10.74 10.69 1.58
N TYR A 76 11.86 10.40 2.23
CA TYR A 76 12.29 9.04 2.51
C TYR A 76 12.30 8.78 4.00
N VAL A 77 11.62 7.71 4.44
CA VAL A 77 11.56 7.26 5.82
C VAL A 77 12.26 5.91 5.94
N SER A 78 13.34 5.85 6.72
CA SER A 78 14.06 4.58 6.94
C SER A 78 13.31 3.71 7.94
N VAL A 79 13.14 2.44 7.59
CA VAL A 79 12.57 1.41 8.45
C VAL A 79 13.71 0.53 8.92
N ASP A 80 14.00 0.55 10.20
CA ASP A 80 15.06 -0.22 10.83
C ASP A 80 14.65 -1.68 11.03
N ASN A 81 13.44 -1.93 11.51
CA ASN A 81 12.89 -3.27 11.72
C ASN A 81 11.94 -3.67 10.56
N TYR A 82 12.49 -3.98 9.39
CA TYR A 82 11.71 -4.42 8.22
C TYR A 82 11.66 -5.95 8.06
N ASP A 83 12.35 -6.70 8.90
CA ASP A 83 12.43 -8.17 8.89
C ASP A 83 12.56 -8.71 10.33
N GLY A 84 12.00 -9.91 10.56
CA GLY A 84 12.03 -10.57 11.86
C GLY A 84 10.93 -10.10 12.83
N ASP A 85 11.16 -10.35 14.10
CA ASP A 85 10.18 -10.10 15.17
C ASP A 85 9.84 -8.61 15.29
N GLY A 86 8.54 -8.32 15.37
CA GLY A 86 8.02 -6.94 15.46
C GLY A 86 7.97 -6.19 14.13
N SER A 87 8.51 -6.75 13.04
CA SER A 87 8.34 -6.17 11.71
C SER A 87 6.90 -6.37 11.22
N SER A 88 6.30 -5.33 10.67
CA SER A 88 4.99 -5.41 10.02
C SER A 88 4.80 -4.27 9.02
N LEU A 89 3.80 -4.37 8.15
CA LEU A 89 3.42 -3.27 7.29
C LEU A 89 2.99 -2.06 8.13
N LEU A 90 2.18 -2.29 9.17
CA LEU A 90 1.69 -1.23 10.05
C LEU A 90 2.84 -0.54 10.80
N TYR A 91 3.84 -1.29 11.28
CA TYR A 91 5.05 -0.70 11.86
C TYR A 91 5.77 0.22 10.87
N SER A 92 5.97 -0.25 9.62
CA SER A 92 6.59 0.58 8.58
C SER A 92 5.81 1.84 8.27
N MET A 93 4.47 1.78 8.32
CA MET A 93 3.59 2.94 8.12
C MET A 93 3.67 3.92 9.31
N SER A 94 3.73 3.42 10.55
CA SER A 94 3.76 4.26 11.75
C SER A 94 4.95 5.21 11.81
N LEU A 95 6.10 4.79 11.25
CA LEU A 95 7.29 5.63 11.13
C LEU A 95 7.10 6.84 10.19
N CYS A 96 6.04 6.83 9.37
CA CYS A 96 5.70 7.92 8.46
C CYS A 96 4.69 8.91 9.05
N LYS A 97 4.23 8.70 10.28
CA LYS A 97 3.16 9.47 10.93
C LYS A 97 3.41 10.98 10.88
N ASP A 98 4.61 11.44 11.23
CA ASP A 98 4.94 12.87 11.29
C ASP A 98 4.93 13.54 9.91
N GLU A 99 5.23 12.79 8.85
CA GLU A 99 5.20 13.28 7.46
C GLU A 99 3.78 13.25 6.85
N LEU A 100 2.84 12.53 7.46
CA LEU A 100 1.49 12.28 6.95
C LEU A 100 0.40 12.84 7.88
N GLN A 101 0.57 14.10 8.33
CA GLN A 101 -0.42 14.83 9.11
C GLN A 101 -1.40 15.59 8.20
N CYS A 102 -1.94 14.89 7.21
CA CYS A 102 -2.93 15.34 6.24
C CYS A 102 -3.61 14.12 5.61
N PRO A 103 -4.70 14.27 4.86
CA PRO A 103 -5.24 13.20 4.03
C PRO A 103 -4.14 12.55 3.19
N PHE A 104 -4.16 11.24 3.06
CA PHE A 104 -3.15 10.54 2.28
C PHE A 104 -3.71 9.31 1.55
N ILE A 105 -3.01 8.91 0.50
CA ILE A 105 -3.27 7.65 -0.20
C ILE A 105 -2.15 6.69 0.16
N PHE A 106 -2.48 5.53 0.68
CA PHE A 106 -1.57 4.41 0.81
C PHE A 106 -1.56 3.62 -0.50
N HIS A 107 -0.37 3.39 -1.07
CA HIS A 107 -0.18 2.62 -2.29
C HIS A 107 0.95 1.61 -2.08
N ALA A 108 0.60 0.33 -2.00
CA ALA A 108 1.59 -0.73 -1.87
C ALA A 108 2.49 -0.77 -3.12
N CYS A 109 3.82 -0.88 -2.94
CA CYS A 109 4.78 -0.76 -4.04
C CYS A 109 4.75 -1.92 -5.06
N ASP A 110 3.89 -2.92 -4.85
CA ASP A 110 3.65 -4.07 -5.71
C ASP A 110 2.25 -4.09 -6.35
N THR A 111 1.46 -3.04 -6.13
CA THR A 111 0.15 -2.84 -6.75
C THR A 111 0.27 -1.86 -7.91
N VAL A 112 -0.05 -2.29 -9.12
CA VAL A 112 -0.12 -1.42 -10.29
C VAL A 112 -1.55 -1.45 -10.83
N VAL A 113 -2.15 -0.28 -10.92
CA VAL A 113 -3.51 -0.09 -11.45
C VAL A 113 -3.46 0.81 -12.68
N GLU A 114 -4.50 0.78 -13.51
CA GLU A 114 -4.64 1.79 -14.55
C GLU A 114 -4.79 3.17 -13.94
N LYS A 115 -4.26 4.19 -14.63
CA LYS A 115 -4.29 5.56 -14.17
C LYS A 115 -5.73 6.05 -14.05
N GLU A 116 -6.12 6.42 -12.83
CA GLU A 116 -7.39 7.06 -12.50
C GLU A 116 -7.13 8.28 -11.61
N GLU A 117 -8.09 9.18 -11.50
CA GLU A 117 -8.03 10.23 -10.49
C GLU A 117 -8.35 9.60 -9.13
N PHE A 118 -7.48 9.84 -8.15
CA PHE A 118 -7.65 9.34 -6.80
C PHE A 118 -8.42 10.37 -5.96
N ASP A 119 -9.53 9.93 -5.35
CA ASP A 119 -10.25 10.76 -4.38
C ASP A 119 -9.48 10.85 -3.06
N PHE A 120 -9.32 12.04 -2.53
CA PHE A 120 -8.72 12.31 -1.22
C PHE A 120 -9.70 13.00 -0.25
N SER A 121 -10.94 13.21 -0.69
CA SER A 121 -12.00 13.86 0.10
C SER A 121 -12.84 12.89 0.92
N SER A 122 -12.67 11.60 0.71
CA SER A 122 -13.36 10.52 1.43
C SER A 122 -12.40 9.40 1.83
N ASN A 123 -12.84 8.53 2.74
CA ASN A 123 -12.14 7.28 3.01
C ASN A 123 -12.61 6.21 2.02
N TRP A 124 -11.68 5.49 1.44
CA TRP A 124 -11.98 4.40 0.51
C TRP A 124 -10.90 3.31 0.51
N VAL A 125 -11.27 2.13 0.07
CA VAL A 125 -10.38 1.01 -0.19
C VAL A 125 -10.54 0.52 -1.61
N ALA A 126 -9.46 0.11 -2.24
CA ALA A 126 -9.48 -0.46 -3.57
C ALA A 126 -9.75 -1.96 -3.54
N GLY A 127 -10.68 -2.41 -4.36
CA GLY A 127 -11.03 -3.80 -4.54
C GLY A 127 -10.87 -4.25 -5.98
N HIS A 128 -10.66 -5.57 -6.16
CA HIS A 128 -10.69 -6.23 -7.47
C HIS A 128 -11.53 -7.49 -7.37
N LYS A 129 -12.42 -7.73 -8.36
CA LYS A 129 -13.37 -8.87 -8.31
C LYS A 129 -12.72 -10.23 -8.48
N ASN A 130 -11.62 -10.29 -9.20
CA ASN A 130 -10.96 -11.55 -9.54
C ASN A 130 -9.69 -11.71 -8.68
N GLY A 131 -9.71 -12.59 -7.70
CA GLY A 131 -8.55 -12.86 -6.85
C GLY A 131 -8.79 -14.04 -5.93
N SER A 132 -7.72 -14.57 -5.35
CA SER A 132 -7.78 -15.68 -4.41
C SER A 132 -7.79 -15.16 -2.97
N SER A 133 -8.80 -15.50 -2.20
CA SER A 133 -8.87 -15.19 -0.77
C SER A 133 -7.71 -15.79 0.04
N PHE A 134 -7.11 -16.86 -0.44
CA PHE A 134 -5.91 -17.44 0.19
C PHE A 134 -4.67 -16.54 0.08
N GLN A 135 -4.64 -15.66 -0.94
CA GLN A 135 -3.51 -14.75 -1.17
C GLN A 135 -3.76 -13.36 -0.60
N TYR A 136 -4.99 -12.89 -0.63
CA TYR A 136 -5.38 -11.51 -0.28
C TYR A 136 -6.44 -11.50 0.82
N ARG A 137 -6.47 -10.44 1.62
CA ARG A 137 -7.64 -10.09 2.40
C ARG A 137 -8.80 -9.77 1.48
N THR A 138 -10.01 -9.93 1.95
CA THR A 138 -11.21 -9.78 1.13
C THR A 138 -12.18 -8.77 1.73
N LEU A 139 -13.05 -8.22 0.90
CA LEU A 139 -13.99 -7.16 1.24
C LEU A 139 -15.42 -7.66 1.02
N ASN A 140 -16.29 -7.41 2.00
CA ASN A 140 -17.73 -7.48 1.82
C ASN A 140 -18.28 -6.08 1.63
N VAL A 141 -19.15 -5.90 0.64
CA VAL A 141 -19.58 -4.59 0.16
C VAL A 141 -21.10 -4.57 -0.04
N ARG A 142 -21.74 -3.44 0.27
CA ARG A 142 -23.15 -3.20 -0.07
C ARG A 142 -23.27 -1.75 -0.57
N ASN A 143 -23.81 -1.59 -1.79
CA ASN A 143 -24.00 -0.27 -2.41
C ASN A 143 -22.71 0.59 -2.35
N GLU A 144 -21.59 0.01 -2.75
CA GLU A 144 -20.25 0.63 -2.71
C GLU A 144 -19.69 0.90 -1.30
N SER A 145 -20.46 0.71 -0.23
CA SER A 145 -20.00 0.86 1.14
C SER A 145 -19.30 -0.42 1.61
N LEU A 146 -18.12 -0.27 2.21
CA LEU A 146 -17.37 -1.33 2.86
C LEU A 146 -18.11 -1.77 4.14
N LEU A 147 -18.47 -3.05 4.21
CA LEU A 147 -19.10 -3.63 5.39
C LEU A 147 -18.13 -4.36 6.29
N LYS A 148 -17.12 -4.99 5.70
CA LYS A 148 -16.15 -5.81 6.44
C LYS A 148 -14.90 -6.04 5.62
N ILE A 149 -13.75 -6.04 6.29
CA ILE A 149 -12.49 -6.59 5.78
C ILE A 149 -12.27 -7.93 6.43
N ASN A 150 -12.14 -8.97 5.64
CA ASN A 150 -11.92 -10.32 6.12
C ASN A 150 -10.44 -10.69 6.09
N GLU A 151 -10.03 -11.59 6.99
CA GLU A 151 -8.74 -12.25 6.90
C GLU A 151 -8.66 -13.16 5.67
N LYS A 152 -7.47 -13.62 5.36
CA LYS A 152 -7.25 -14.55 4.24
C LYS A 152 -7.96 -15.88 4.49
N GLY A 153 -8.47 -16.48 3.41
CA GLY A 153 -9.17 -17.76 3.45
C GLY A 153 -10.70 -17.65 3.50
N GLU A 154 -11.28 -16.44 3.55
CA GLU A 154 -12.73 -16.26 3.51
C GLU A 154 -13.30 -16.73 2.17
N GLU A 155 -14.37 -17.51 2.20
CA GLU A 155 -15.01 -18.09 1.01
C GLU A 155 -16.05 -17.16 0.37
N PHE A 156 -16.72 -16.34 1.20
CA PHE A 156 -17.79 -15.45 0.75
C PHE A 156 -17.38 -13.99 0.82
N PHE A 157 -17.06 -13.41 -0.33
CA PHE A 157 -16.62 -12.03 -0.47
C PHE A 157 -17.01 -11.44 -1.82
N ASP A 158 -16.98 -10.11 -1.91
CA ASP A 158 -17.28 -9.37 -3.14
C ASP A 158 -16.01 -8.99 -3.91
N TYR A 159 -14.93 -8.63 -3.18
CA TYR A 159 -13.65 -8.18 -3.75
C TYR A 159 -12.47 -8.71 -2.95
N VAL A 160 -11.31 -8.84 -3.58
CA VAL A 160 -10.03 -8.90 -2.87
C VAL A 160 -9.50 -7.49 -2.68
N TYR A 161 -8.88 -7.21 -1.52
CA TYR A 161 -8.20 -5.96 -1.25
C TYR A 161 -6.84 -5.94 -1.95
N ILE A 162 -6.52 -4.85 -2.65
CA ILE A 162 -5.36 -4.78 -3.52
C ILE A 162 -4.19 -3.93 -2.98
N GLY A 163 -4.25 -3.50 -1.72
CA GLY A 163 -3.17 -2.71 -1.11
C GLY A 163 -3.12 -1.26 -1.58
N LEU A 164 -4.28 -0.65 -1.81
CA LEU A 164 -4.45 0.74 -2.20
C LEU A 164 -5.67 1.30 -1.48
N CYS A 165 -5.51 2.42 -0.78
CA CYS A 165 -6.63 3.08 -0.10
C CYS A 165 -6.40 4.58 0.07
N GLY A 166 -7.48 5.34 0.17
CA GLY A 166 -7.47 6.75 0.55
C GLY A 166 -7.92 6.92 2.00
N ILE A 167 -7.14 7.64 2.77
CA ILE A 167 -7.40 7.97 4.17
C ILE A 167 -7.59 9.46 4.30
N LYS A 168 -8.85 9.89 4.40
CA LYS A 168 -9.22 11.28 4.70
C LYS A 168 -9.08 11.56 6.19
N ASP A 169 -9.57 10.64 7.02
CA ASP A 169 -9.60 10.77 8.48
C ASP A 169 -8.26 10.31 9.09
N TYR A 170 -7.17 10.94 8.66
CA TYR A 170 -5.80 10.56 9.01
C TYR A 170 -5.51 10.61 10.51
N GLU A 171 -6.12 11.55 11.25
CA GLU A 171 -5.95 11.65 12.71
C GLU A 171 -6.48 10.39 13.40
N LEU A 172 -7.63 9.87 12.94
CA LEU A 172 -8.22 8.65 13.46
C LEU A 172 -7.38 7.42 13.05
N PHE A 173 -6.84 7.41 11.83
CA PHE A 173 -5.92 6.38 11.37
C PHE A 173 -4.69 6.28 12.27
N TRP A 174 -4.03 7.40 12.57
CA TRP A 174 -2.85 7.40 13.42
C TRP A 174 -3.15 7.08 14.89
N LYS A 175 -4.30 7.52 15.41
CA LYS A 175 -4.75 7.13 16.73
C LYS A 175 -4.86 5.60 16.86
N TYR A 176 -5.54 4.95 15.93
CA TYR A 176 -5.70 3.49 15.98
C TYR A 176 -4.43 2.73 15.61
N THR A 177 -3.55 3.30 14.81
CA THR A 177 -2.21 2.75 14.56
C THR A 177 -1.42 2.65 15.86
N ASP A 178 -1.35 3.72 16.65
CA ASP A 178 -0.65 3.74 17.95
C ASP A 178 -1.27 2.73 18.93
N GLU A 179 -2.58 2.68 18.99
CA GLU A 179 -3.33 1.78 19.86
C GLU A 179 -3.02 0.31 19.54
N ILE A 180 -3.14 -0.09 18.27
CA ILE A 180 -2.88 -1.46 17.82
C ILE A 180 -1.41 -1.85 18.08
N LEU A 181 -0.46 -0.98 17.77
CA LEU A 181 0.97 -1.27 17.98
C LEU A 181 1.37 -1.32 19.44
N SER A 182 0.62 -0.65 20.34
CA SER A 182 0.83 -0.77 21.79
C SER A 182 0.31 -2.08 22.37
N GLU A 183 -0.71 -2.67 21.76
CA GLU A 183 -1.35 -3.90 22.22
C GLU A 183 -0.67 -5.17 21.71
N THR A 184 -0.07 -5.14 20.52
CA THR A 184 0.50 -6.32 19.87
C THR A 184 1.62 -5.99 18.87
N THR A 185 2.54 -6.94 18.72
CA THR A 185 3.68 -6.87 17.78
C THR A 185 3.63 -7.94 16.69
N VAL A 186 2.43 -8.43 16.35
CA VAL A 186 2.27 -9.49 15.34
C VAL A 186 2.70 -9.01 13.96
N SER A 187 3.51 -9.81 13.26
CA SER A 187 4.06 -9.46 11.94
C SER A 187 3.02 -9.33 10.81
N SER A 188 1.81 -9.83 11.02
CA SER A 188 0.69 -9.71 10.07
C SER A 188 -0.05 -8.37 10.12
N LEU A 189 0.31 -7.47 11.06
CA LEU A 189 -0.34 -6.16 11.17
C LEU A 189 -0.18 -5.32 9.91
N SER A 190 -1.28 -4.71 9.49
CA SER A 190 -1.35 -3.88 8.29
C SER A 190 -2.39 -2.77 8.44
N ASP A 191 -2.49 -1.91 7.46
CA ASP A 191 -3.53 -0.91 7.27
C ASP A 191 -4.94 -1.46 7.47
N CYS A 192 -5.22 -2.69 7.01
CA CYS A 192 -6.53 -3.32 7.16
C CYS A 192 -7.01 -3.41 8.61
N HIS A 193 -6.12 -3.64 9.57
CA HIS A 193 -6.48 -3.69 10.99
C HIS A 193 -6.91 -2.31 11.50
N VAL A 194 -6.22 -1.26 11.05
CA VAL A 194 -6.56 0.12 11.38
C VAL A 194 -7.88 0.52 10.75
N ILE A 195 -8.05 0.24 9.45
CA ILE A 195 -9.29 0.54 8.72
C ILE A 195 -10.48 -0.18 9.37
N SER A 196 -10.33 -1.44 9.76
CA SER A 196 -11.40 -2.18 10.46
C SER A 196 -11.82 -1.51 11.77
N LYS A 197 -10.88 -0.97 12.57
CA LYS A 197 -11.21 -0.18 13.76
C LYS A 197 -11.84 1.18 13.41
N MET A 198 -11.40 1.81 12.33
CA MET A 198 -11.94 3.09 11.88
C MET A 198 -13.40 2.98 11.42
N MET A 199 -13.82 1.84 10.87
CA MET A 199 -15.18 1.62 10.37
C MET A 199 -16.27 1.77 11.45
N ASP A 200 -15.92 1.70 12.74
CA ASP A 200 -16.85 1.99 13.85
C ASP A 200 -17.18 3.50 13.94
N HIS A 201 -16.40 4.37 13.30
CA HIS A 201 -16.50 5.83 13.43
C HIS A 201 -16.47 6.57 12.08
N SER A 202 -16.07 5.92 11.01
CA SER A 202 -15.94 6.52 9.67
C SER A 202 -16.45 5.56 8.60
N GLU A 203 -17.12 6.12 7.61
CA GLU A 203 -17.54 5.36 6.44
C GLU A 203 -16.41 5.18 5.45
N PHE A 204 -16.34 4.01 4.84
CA PHE A 204 -15.42 3.68 3.76
C PHE A 204 -16.19 3.22 2.53
N SER A 205 -15.87 3.78 1.37
CA SER A 205 -16.35 3.26 0.09
C SER A 205 -15.36 2.23 -0.49
N VAL A 206 -15.84 1.44 -1.45
CA VAL A 206 -15.00 0.49 -2.19
C VAL A 206 -14.94 0.92 -3.64
N VAL A 207 -13.71 1.14 -4.14
CA VAL A 207 -13.44 1.46 -5.54
C VAL A 207 -13.07 0.17 -6.27
N ASP A 208 -13.87 -0.19 -7.29
CA ASP A 208 -13.67 -1.40 -8.11
C ASP A 208 -12.67 -1.13 -9.24
N TYR A 209 -11.41 -1.54 -9.05
CA TYR A 209 -10.39 -1.48 -10.09
C TYR A 209 -10.52 -2.66 -11.04
N LYS A 210 -10.92 -2.39 -12.29
CA LYS A 210 -11.09 -3.40 -13.35
C LYS A 210 -9.75 -4.01 -13.77
N THR A 211 -8.72 -3.19 -13.84
CA THR A 211 -7.37 -3.60 -14.21
C THR A 211 -6.43 -3.41 -13.02
N TRP A 212 -5.87 -4.51 -12.57
CA TRP A 212 -4.91 -4.56 -11.49
C TRP A 212 -3.83 -5.60 -11.81
N TYR A 213 -2.58 -5.19 -11.65
CA TYR A 213 -1.41 -6.05 -11.77
C TYR A 213 -0.74 -6.18 -10.41
N ASP A 214 -0.87 -7.35 -9.79
CA ASP A 214 -0.13 -7.73 -8.60
C ASP A 214 1.26 -8.24 -9.00
N ILE A 215 2.28 -7.66 -8.43
CA ILE A 215 3.67 -8.12 -8.61
C ILE A 215 4.25 -8.66 -7.30
N GLY A 216 3.41 -8.94 -6.33
CA GLY A 216 3.81 -9.47 -5.03
C GLY A 216 4.29 -10.92 -5.05
N ASN A 217 4.05 -11.67 -6.16
CA ASN A 217 4.50 -13.05 -6.33
C ASN A 217 4.83 -13.37 -7.79
N VAL A 218 5.56 -14.49 -8.01
CA VAL A 218 6.08 -14.87 -9.36
C VAL A 218 4.97 -15.15 -10.37
N ASP A 219 3.88 -15.77 -9.93
CA ASP A 219 2.79 -16.16 -10.86
C ASP A 219 1.96 -14.96 -11.28
N SER A 220 1.67 -14.04 -10.37
CA SER A 220 1.03 -12.76 -10.68
C SER A 220 1.91 -11.90 -11.60
N LEU A 221 3.21 -11.84 -11.32
CA LEU A 221 4.17 -11.10 -12.16
C LEU A 221 4.24 -11.65 -13.60
N LYS A 222 4.13 -12.96 -13.81
CA LYS A 222 4.09 -13.56 -15.17
C LYS A 222 2.87 -13.11 -15.96
N LYS A 223 1.73 -12.90 -15.29
CA LYS A 223 0.49 -12.41 -15.92
C LYS A 223 0.55 -10.92 -16.26
N SER A 224 1.41 -10.18 -15.58
CA SER A 224 1.60 -8.73 -15.75
C SER A 224 2.62 -8.38 -16.85
N ARG A 225 3.31 -9.37 -17.42
CA ARG A 225 4.32 -9.22 -18.49
C ARG A 225 3.76 -9.50 -19.87
#